data_821b07289dc3a375aca5c2a7c27e4696
#
_entry.id   821b07289dc3a375aca5c2a7c27e4696
#
_cell.length_a   1.000
_cell.length_b   1.000
_cell.length_c   1.000
_cell.angle_alpha   90.00
_cell.angle_beta   90.00
_cell.angle_gamma   90.00
#
_symmetry.space_group_name_H-M   'P 1'
#
loop_
_entity.id
_entity.type
_entity.pdbx_description
1 polymer ?
#
loop_
_entity_poly.entity_id
_entity_poly.type
_entity_poly.pdbx_seq_one_letter_code
_entity_poly.pdbx_strand_id
1 'polypeptide(L)'
;MKPSPLLLAAVLFAAGSANASESPAHLQAFASEKAFQNHLAKIKAQEAEARRKAESKYASKAYDAAVPVAIPPPAPAVASEAKSLDMVQVTGSRIARADAESDAITNVQTQGVDEGGIVKKLGDYLIVLRRGRIFSIEAGKNALRPVSSINAYGPGISPQGAWYDEMLISGRTIIVIGYSYARGGTEVGLFQIDAAGKLSYRNTYHLRSNDYYSSRNYASRLIGKQLIFYSPMSVKLYGDAADSLPAVRPWQQKPGVFKRILPASDIYQTGISTNAYDLTLHSVTTCDISAQATLECRAKAVLGPSSRVFYVAADAVYVWIGGSGMYGRARKPNESMLLRMPLGNGMPQALRVSGNPIDQMSFLERDGFINVLVGSQANGDGMWRAEGRAGSLALLRAPLRAFGGAGARSQEKHYRPLPAEFQWGIQNRYVGDWLIYGSQYTRGGEAATYAVPYTAGGQAVPLALKHSTERIEAMGNDALIVGNAGNDLVFSSVRLDAKATPVSGYIQRNAVQSESRTHGFFYQPQGETGGLLGLPILGGNEQRPTAAVKYLRNKKLQLSDLGLLVAAPDKPQDDACQASCVDWYGNARPIFVGDRVYALMGYELIEGRVYDEALVELRRINYAPRTQAR
;
A
#
# COMPACT_ATOMS: atom_id res chain seq x y z
N MET A 1 29.39 -83.46 -34.13
CA MET A 1 28.65 -83.04 -32.91
C MET A 1 28.33 -81.56 -33.04
N LYS A 2 27.05 -81.27 -33.28
CA LYS A 2 26.56 -79.86 -33.43
C LYS A 2 26.04 -79.37 -32.09
N PRO A 3 26.29 -78.12 -31.67
CA PRO A 3 25.57 -77.52 -30.55
C PRO A 3 24.32 -76.76 -31.06
N SER A 4 23.22 -76.92 -30.35
CA SER A 4 21.95 -76.24 -30.50
C SER A 4 21.98 -74.79 -30.07
N PRO A 5 21.18 -73.86 -30.64
CA PRO A 5 21.09 -72.51 -30.20
C PRO A 5 20.04 -72.30 -29.09
N LEU A 6 20.42 -71.63 -28.02
CA LEU A 6 19.48 -71.11 -27.03
C LEU A 6 18.75 -69.86 -27.57
N LEU A 7 17.44 -69.92 -27.53
CA LEU A 7 16.54 -68.77 -27.76
C LEU A 7 16.52 -67.88 -26.53
N LEU A 8 16.98 -66.66 -26.70
CA LEU A 8 16.84 -65.55 -25.70
C LEU A 8 15.55 -64.79 -26.02
N ALA A 9 14.52 -64.94 -25.17
CA ALA A 9 13.31 -64.14 -25.24
C ALA A 9 13.57 -62.75 -24.63
N ALA A 10 13.58 -61.73 -25.48
CA ALA A 10 13.64 -60.32 -25.03
C ALA A 10 12.24 -59.86 -24.62
N VAL A 11 12.03 -59.65 -23.32
CA VAL A 11 10.83 -58.99 -22.78
C VAL A 11 11.03 -57.46 -22.94
N LEU A 12 10.31 -56.89 -23.91
CA LEU A 12 10.20 -55.43 -24.07
C LEU A 12 9.30 -54.88 -22.94
N PHE A 13 9.87 -54.25 -21.94
CA PHE A 13 9.15 -53.36 -21.04
C PHE A 13 8.87 -52.06 -21.80
N ALA A 14 7.64 -51.85 -22.24
CA ALA A 14 7.16 -50.53 -22.64
C ALA A 14 7.03 -49.67 -21.39
N ALA A 15 8.05 -48.82 -21.11
CA ALA A 15 7.94 -47.75 -20.14
C ALA A 15 7.00 -46.70 -20.73
N GLY A 16 5.74 -46.74 -20.30
CA GLY A 16 4.81 -45.64 -20.52
C GLY A 16 5.33 -44.39 -19.80
N SER A 17 5.93 -43.48 -20.55
CA SER A 17 6.19 -42.12 -20.09
C SER A 17 4.84 -41.45 -19.80
N ALA A 18 4.46 -41.41 -18.53
CA ALA A 18 3.42 -40.51 -18.08
C ALA A 18 3.90 -39.08 -18.40
N ASN A 19 3.34 -38.49 -19.45
CA ASN A 19 3.46 -37.09 -19.73
C ASN A 19 2.90 -36.34 -18.50
N ALA A 20 3.77 -35.89 -17.61
CA ALA A 20 3.43 -34.86 -16.66
C ALA A 20 3.03 -33.66 -17.52
N SER A 21 1.74 -33.35 -17.58
CA SER A 21 1.26 -32.13 -18.24
C SER A 21 1.94 -30.95 -17.56
N GLU A 22 2.83 -30.28 -18.29
CA GLU A 22 3.43 -29.05 -17.80
C GLU A 22 2.31 -28.09 -17.39
N SER A 23 2.39 -27.58 -16.16
CA SER A 23 1.43 -26.58 -15.70
C SER A 23 1.47 -25.38 -16.65
N PRO A 24 0.32 -24.79 -17.05
CA PRO A 24 0.32 -23.63 -17.92
C PRO A 24 1.23 -22.53 -17.41
N ALA A 25 1.93 -21.86 -18.32
CA ALA A 25 2.90 -20.81 -17.97
C ALA A 25 2.25 -19.54 -17.39
N HIS A 26 0.93 -19.41 -17.47
CA HIS A 26 0.14 -18.25 -17.00
C HIS A 26 -1.30 -18.68 -16.68
N LEU A 27 -2.04 -17.79 -16.04
CA LEU A 27 -3.48 -17.95 -15.79
C LEU A 27 -4.25 -17.97 -17.12
N GLN A 28 -5.38 -18.65 -17.12
CA GLN A 28 -6.25 -18.71 -18.28
C GLN A 28 -7.31 -17.61 -18.23
N ALA A 29 -7.43 -16.87 -19.32
CA ALA A 29 -8.49 -15.90 -19.52
C ALA A 29 -9.80 -16.59 -19.96
N PHE A 30 -10.93 -15.87 -19.85
CA PHE A 30 -12.16 -16.30 -20.47
C PHE A 30 -12.07 -16.19 -22.00
N ALA A 31 -12.46 -17.24 -22.69
CA ALA A 31 -12.40 -17.29 -24.15
C ALA A 31 -13.35 -16.30 -24.84
N SER A 32 -14.42 -15.87 -24.17
CA SER A 32 -15.42 -14.94 -24.70
C SER A 32 -16.27 -14.34 -23.57
N GLU A 33 -17.02 -13.28 -23.92
CA GLU A 33 -18.03 -12.69 -23.03
C GLU A 33 -19.06 -13.74 -22.57
N LYS A 34 -19.51 -14.60 -23.49
CA LYS A 34 -20.44 -15.67 -23.17
C LYS A 34 -19.85 -16.68 -22.16
N ALA A 35 -18.56 -17.00 -22.29
CA ALA A 35 -17.88 -17.90 -21.34
C ALA A 35 -17.80 -17.26 -19.94
N PHE A 36 -17.52 -15.97 -19.85
CA PHE A 36 -17.53 -15.24 -18.60
C PHE A 36 -18.93 -15.20 -17.96
N GLN A 37 -19.96 -14.86 -18.72
CA GLN A 37 -21.36 -14.86 -18.25
C GLN A 37 -21.82 -16.25 -17.77
N ASN A 38 -21.47 -17.32 -18.51
CA ASN A 38 -21.78 -18.69 -18.11
C ASN A 38 -21.09 -19.06 -16.78
N HIS A 39 -19.87 -18.59 -16.55
CA HIS A 39 -19.16 -18.80 -15.30
C HIS A 39 -19.88 -18.10 -14.13
N LEU A 40 -20.31 -16.87 -14.29
CA LEU A 40 -21.08 -16.14 -13.28
C LEU A 40 -22.43 -16.81 -13.00
N ALA A 41 -23.13 -17.29 -14.03
CA ALA A 41 -24.38 -18.01 -13.89
C ALA A 41 -24.21 -19.33 -13.10
N LYS A 42 -23.09 -20.03 -13.30
CA LYS A 42 -22.75 -21.23 -12.52
C LYS A 42 -22.56 -20.91 -11.03
N ILE A 43 -21.82 -19.84 -10.70
CA ILE A 43 -21.62 -19.41 -9.30
C ILE A 43 -22.97 -19.04 -8.67
N LYS A 44 -23.81 -18.30 -9.39
CA LYS A 44 -25.17 -17.93 -8.95
C LYS A 44 -26.04 -19.16 -8.66
N ALA A 45 -26.01 -20.16 -9.52
CA ALA A 45 -26.75 -21.40 -9.33
C ALA A 45 -26.26 -22.20 -8.11
N GLN A 46 -24.94 -22.29 -7.91
CA GLN A 46 -24.34 -22.93 -6.74
C GLN A 46 -24.73 -22.25 -5.43
N GLU A 47 -24.80 -20.93 -5.41
CA GLU A 47 -25.25 -20.18 -4.24
C GLU A 47 -26.71 -20.41 -3.95
N ALA A 48 -27.57 -20.35 -4.96
CA ALA A 48 -29.00 -20.61 -4.80
C ALA A 48 -29.29 -22.03 -4.25
N GLU A 49 -28.48 -23.00 -4.66
CA GLU A 49 -28.56 -24.37 -4.14
C GLU A 49 -28.06 -24.45 -2.69
N ALA A 50 -26.94 -23.80 -2.36
CA ALA A 50 -26.41 -23.75 -1.00
C ALA A 50 -27.38 -23.08 -0.03
N ARG A 51 -28.05 -22.01 -0.46
CA ARG A 51 -29.08 -21.31 0.32
C ARG A 51 -30.28 -22.22 0.56
N ARG A 52 -30.81 -22.90 -0.45
CA ARG A 52 -31.91 -23.85 -0.30
C ARG A 52 -31.58 -24.98 0.68
N LYS A 53 -30.35 -25.54 0.60
CA LYS A 53 -29.88 -26.56 1.55
C LYS A 53 -29.80 -26.01 2.99
N ALA A 54 -29.36 -24.77 3.17
CA ALA A 54 -29.31 -24.14 4.48
C ALA A 54 -30.72 -23.90 5.04
N GLU A 55 -31.63 -23.36 4.25
CA GLU A 55 -33.03 -23.13 4.63
C GLU A 55 -33.74 -24.42 5.02
N SER A 56 -33.55 -25.50 4.24
CA SER A 56 -34.09 -26.85 4.56
C SER A 56 -33.53 -27.38 5.90
N LYS A 57 -32.25 -27.19 6.16
CA LYS A 57 -31.60 -27.62 7.42
C LYS A 57 -32.07 -26.81 8.63
N TYR A 58 -32.39 -25.52 8.47
CA TYR A 58 -32.97 -24.70 9.50
C TYR A 58 -34.45 -25.06 9.74
N ALA A 59 -35.22 -25.34 8.68
CA ALA A 59 -36.60 -25.79 8.79
C ALA A 59 -36.72 -27.15 9.52
N SER A 60 -35.81 -28.10 9.20
CA SER A 60 -35.79 -29.40 9.91
C SER A 60 -35.41 -29.25 11.39
N LYS A 61 -34.45 -28.39 11.72
CA LYS A 61 -34.06 -28.12 13.11
C LYS A 61 -35.15 -27.36 13.88
N ALA A 62 -35.92 -26.51 13.24
CA ALA A 62 -37.05 -25.80 13.87
C ALA A 62 -38.21 -26.76 14.15
N TYR A 63 -38.37 -27.83 13.38
CA TYR A 63 -39.39 -28.85 13.63
C TYR A 63 -39.03 -29.76 14.82
N ASP A 64 -37.75 -30.03 15.03
CA ASP A 64 -37.23 -30.80 16.17
C ASP A 64 -37.14 -29.98 17.49
N ALA A 65 -37.23 -28.64 17.42
CA ALA A 65 -37.04 -27.73 18.53
C ALA A 65 -38.34 -27.07 19.05
N ALA A 66 -39.52 -27.64 18.74
CA ALA A 66 -40.78 -27.13 19.21
C ALA A 66 -41.07 -27.52 20.71
N VAL A 67 -40.23 -26.99 21.60
CA VAL A 67 -40.52 -26.87 23.02
C VAL A 67 -40.80 -25.38 23.28
N PRO A 68 -41.93 -25.00 23.90
CA PRO A 68 -42.22 -23.59 24.17
C PRO A 68 -41.23 -23.05 25.21
N VAL A 69 -40.25 -22.29 24.77
CA VAL A 69 -39.41 -21.50 25.67
C VAL A 69 -40.06 -20.15 25.86
N ALA A 70 -40.41 -19.83 27.12
CA ALA A 70 -40.87 -18.52 27.51
C ALA A 70 -39.81 -17.47 27.15
N ILE A 71 -40.23 -16.43 26.44
CA ILE A 71 -39.38 -15.31 26.02
C ILE A 71 -39.11 -14.43 27.25
N PRO A 72 -37.87 -14.24 27.70
CA PRO A 72 -37.53 -13.22 28.66
C PRO A 72 -37.64 -11.83 28.03
N PRO A 73 -38.01 -10.77 28.78
CA PRO A 73 -38.10 -9.42 28.24
C PRO A 73 -36.76 -8.91 27.76
N PRO A 74 -36.73 -8.04 26.71
CA PRO A 74 -35.51 -7.52 26.15
C PRO A 74 -34.75 -6.67 27.16
N ALA A 75 -33.46 -6.98 27.33
CA ALA A 75 -32.55 -6.14 28.08
C ALA A 75 -32.32 -4.81 27.32
N PRO A 76 -32.13 -3.68 28.00
CA PRO A 76 -31.90 -2.41 27.36
C PRO A 76 -30.58 -2.45 26.57
N ALA A 77 -30.63 -1.95 25.34
CA ALA A 77 -29.48 -1.81 24.47
C ALA A 77 -28.47 -0.85 25.10
N VAL A 78 -27.35 -1.38 25.53
CA VAL A 78 -26.18 -0.58 25.86
C VAL A 78 -25.49 -0.24 24.53
N ALA A 79 -25.57 1.02 24.17
CA ALA A 79 -24.77 1.54 23.05
C ALA A 79 -23.29 1.44 23.43
N SER A 80 -22.61 0.45 22.89
CA SER A 80 -21.16 0.41 22.91
C SER A 80 -20.64 1.36 21.82
N GLU A 81 -20.21 2.53 22.23
CA GLU A 81 -19.32 3.33 21.41
C GLU A 81 -18.00 2.56 21.24
N ALA A 82 -17.91 1.83 20.15
CA ALA A 82 -16.63 1.32 19.68
C ALA A 82 -15.82 2.49 19.14
N LYS A 83 -15.01 3.12 19.98
CA LYS A 83 -13.87 3.91 19.52
C LYS A 83 -12.89 2.96 18.88
N SER A 84 -12.98 2.80 17.56
CA SER A 84 -11.92 2.22 16.76
C SER A 84 -10.77 3.22 16.73
N LEU A 85 -9.79 3.02 17.58
CA LEU A 85 -8.46 3.60 17.41
C LEU A 85 -7.77 2.81 16.30
N ASP A 86 -8.05 3.16 15.05
CA ASP A 86 -7.27 2.73 13.91
C ASP A 86 -5.91 3.44 13.95
N MET A 87 -4.96 2.84 14.67
CA MET A 87 -3.56 3.21 14.54
C MET A 87 -2.99 2.58 13.29
N VAL A 88 -2.82 3.42 12.28
CA VAL A 88 -2.29 3.05 10.98
C VAL A 88 -0.79 3.27 10.94
N GLN A 89 -0.08 2.27 10.48
CA GLN A 89 1.37 2.29 10.33
C GLN A 89 1.83 1.87 8.96
N VAL A 90 2.78 2.60 8.45
CA VAL A 90 3.37 2.35 7.12
C VAL A 90 4.85 2.69 7.13
N THR A 91 5.65 1.80 6.60
CA THR A 91 7.09 1.96 6.40
C THR A 91 7.48 1.67 4.94
N GLY A 92 8.42 2.36 4.40
CA GLY A 92 8.78 2.38 2.98
C GLY A 92 10.23 1.97 2.62
N SER A 93 10.73 2.17 1.43
CA SER A 93 11.82 1.48 0.76
C SER A 93 13.15 2.23 0.57
N ARG A 94 14.04 1.60 -0.14
CA ARG A 94 15.44 1.84 -0.40
C ARG A 94 15.73 3.16 -1.16
N ILE A 95 16.75 3.89 -0.75
CA ILE A 95 17.37 4.96 -1.53
C ILE A 95 18.51 4.33 -2.35
N ALA A 96 18.40 4.32 -3.69
CA ALA A 96 19.53 4.02 -4.55
C ALA A 96 20.43 5.25 -4.64
N ARG A 97 21.70 5.03 -5.03
CA ARG A 97 22.65 6.10 -5.32
C ARG A 97 22.00 7.17 -6.20
N ALA A 98 22.07 8.40 -5.73
CA ALA A 98 21.65 9.57 -6.48
C ALA A 98 22.66 9.86 -7.60
N ASP A 99 22.41 9.28 -8.75
CA ASP A 99 22.90 9.82 -10.02
C ASP A 99 21.69 10.39 -10.75
N ALA A 100 21.48 11.64 -10.58
CA ALA A 100 20.57 12.64 -11.14
C ALA A 100 19.84 13.34 -10.01
N GLU A 101 19.81 14.66 -10.07
CA GLU A 101 18.97 15.51 -9.21
C GLU A 101 17.53 15.01 -9.24
N SER A 102 17.18 14.12 -8.34
CA SER A 102 15.79 13.70 -8.22
C SER A 102 15.04 14.83 -7.50
N ASP A 103 14.15 15.49 -8.21
CA ASP A 103 13.14 16.41 -7.65
C ASP A 103 12.16 15.69 -6.70
N ALA A 104 12.40 14.42 -6.42
CA ALA A 104 11.56 13.59 -5.56
C ALA A 104 11.68 14.01 -4.10
N ILE A 105 10.58 14.46 -3.54
CA ILE A 105 10.43 14.81 -2.11
C ILE A 105 9.52 13.82 -1.39
N THR A 106 9.21 12.69 -2.01
CA THR A 106 8.33 11.64 -1.49
C THR A 106 9.14 10.41 -1.13
N ASN A 107 8.96 9.89 0.07
CA ASN A 107 9.55 8.63 0.51
C ASN A 107 8.73 7.46 -0.06
N VAL A 108 9.19 6.88 -1.16
CA VAL A 108 8.47 5.82 -1.90
C VAL A 108 8.94 4.42 -1.49
N GLN A 109 8.08 3.41 -1.66
CA GLN A 109 8.43 2.02 -1.39
C GLN A 109 9.37 1.45 -2.45
N THR A 110 9.10 1.70 -3.72
CA THR A 110 9.86 1.18 -4.85
C THR A 110 10.43 2.34 -5.65
N GLN A 111 11.74 2.34 -5.87
CA GLN A 111 12.36 3.38 -6.68
C GLN A 111 11.83 3.35 -8.11
N GLY A 112 11.57 4.54 -8.68
CA GLY A 112 11.01 4.69 -10.02
C GLY A 112 9.49 4.48 -10.10
N VAL A 113 8.85 4.12 -8.98
CA VAL A 113 7.40 4.04 -8.83
C VAL A 113 6.97 5.18 -7.91
N ASP A 114 6.50 6.31 -8.48
CA ASP A 114 6.04 7.43 -7.69
C ASP A 114 4.69 7.11 -7.02
N GLU A 115 4.53 7.56 -5.80
CA GLU A 115 3.33 7.34 -4.98
C GLU A 115 2.54 8.63 -4.85
N GLY A 116 1.21 8.52 -4.83
CA GLY A 116 0.33 9.64 -4.52
C GLY A 116 0.71 10.30 -3.19
N GLY A 117 0.59 11.61 -3.09
CA GLY A 117 0.92 12.34 -1.87
C GLY A 117 0.21 13.69 -1.81
N ILE A 118 0.34 14.37 -0.68
CA ILE A 118 -0.26 15.69 -0.46
C ILE A 118 0.63 16.85 -0.91
N VAL A 119 1.91 16.60 -1.18
CA VAL A 119 2.86 17.60 -1.67
C VAL A 119 3.81 17.00 -2.68
N LYS A 120 4.06 17.74 -3.75
CA LYS A 120 5.02 17.40 -4.81
C LYS A 120 5.84 18.65 -5.18
N LYS A 121 7.05 18.42 -5.70
CA LYS A 121 7.91 19.49 -6.22
C LYS A 121 7.90 19.49 -7.74
N LEU A 122 7.87 20.67 -8.33
CA LEU A 122 8.04 20.87 -9.76
C LEU A 122 8.84 22.16 -10.02
N GLY A 123 10.09 22.03 -10.39
CA GLY A 123 10.99 23.16 -10.53
C GLY A 123 11.08 23.95 -9.21
N ASP A 124 10.84 25.26 -9.26
CA ASP A 124 10.86 26.12 -8.08
C ASP A 124 9.52 26.18 -7.32
N TYR A 125 8.57 25.29 -7.66
CA TYR A 125 7.25 25.28 -7.04
C TYR A 125 7.02 24.02 -6.19
N LEU A 126 6.47 24.22 -5.00
CA LEU A 126 5.80 23.19 -4.23
C LEU A 126 4.31 23.23 -4.55
N ILE A 127 3.78 22.07 -4.94
CA ILE A 127 2.36 21.89 -5.21
C ILE A 127 1.77 21.14 -4.03
N VAL A 128 0.81 21.77 -3.36
CA VAL A 128 0.16 21.21 -2.16
C VAL A 128 -1.30 20.92 -2.45
N LEU A 129 -1.73 19.72 -2.15
CA LEU A 129 -3.12 19.30 -2.15
C LEU A 129 -3.62 19.27 -0.72
N ARG A 130 -4.63 20.07 -0.44
CA ARG A 130 -5.23 20.11 0.89
C ARG A 130 -6.70 20.53 0.85
N ARG A 131 -7.53 19.81 1.59
CA ARG A 131 -8.95 20.12 1.84
C ARG A 131 -9.68 20.51 0.54
N GLY A 132 -9.51 19.63 -0.48
CA GLY A 132 -10.15 19.78 -1.79
C GLY A 132 -9.65 20.96 -2.64
N ARG A 133 -8.44 21.48 -2.37
CA ARG A 133 -7.79 22.54 -3.14
C ARG A 133 -6.34 22.20 -3.46
N ILE A 134 -5.90 22.68 -4.61
CA ILE A 134 -4.50 22.63 -5.04
C ILE A 134 -3.92 24.04 -4.90
N PHE A 135 -2.74 24.11 -4.32
CA PHE A 135 -1.95 25.34 -4.15
C PHE A 135 -0.63 25.19 -4.88
N SER A 136 -0.18 26.22 -5.58
CA SER A 136 1.20 26.35 -6.02
C SER A 136 1.90 27.41 -5.19
N ILE A 137 3.05 27.07 -4.64
CA ILE A 137 3.84 27.92 -3.78
C ILE A 137 5.24 27.99 -4.37
N GLU A 138 5.71 29.16 -4.71
CA GLU A 138 7.10 29.36 -5.11
C GLU A 138 7.99 29.18 -3.87
N ALA A 139 8.92 28.21 -3.93
CA ALA A 139 9.83 27.83 -2.86
C ALA A 139 11.26 27.71 -3.42
N GLY A 140 11.71 28.77 -4.05
CA GLY A 140 13.05 28.89 -4.63
C GLY A 140 14.03 29.59 -3.70
N LYS A 141 15.26 29.80 -4.19
CA LYS A 141 16.36 30.37 -3.38
C LYS A 141 16.02 31.69 -2.68
N ASN A 142 15.18 32.53 -3.29
CA ASN A 142 14.87 33.86 -2.79
C ASN A 142 13.38 34.12 -2.59
N ALA A 143 12.53 33.13 -2.81
CA ALA A 143 11.09 33.30 -2.71
C ALA A 143 10.46 32.20 -1.84
N LEU A 144 9.53 32.60 -1.00
CA LEU A 144 8.55 31.73 -0.37
C LEU A 144 7.21 32.48 -0.40
N ARG A 145 6.37 32.19 -1.42
CA ARG A 145 5.09 32.90 -1.59
C ARG A 145 4.06 32.04 -2.29
N PRO A 146 2.78 32.13 -1.88
CA PRO A 146 1.68 31.54 -2.64
C PRO A 146 1.57 32.19 -4.03
N VAL A 147 1.34 31.40 -5.07
CA VAL A 147 1.23 31.89 -6.45
C VAL A 147 -0.18 31.70 -6.99
N SER A 148 -0.73 30.50 -6.83
CA SER A 148 -2.05 30.18 -7.38
C SER A 148 -2.76 29.16 -6.51
N SER A 149 -4.09 29.19 -6.51
CA SER A 149 -4.92 28.14 -5.91
C SER A 149 -6.16 27.89 -6.75
N ILE A 150 -6.57 26.63 -6.86
CA ILE A 150 -7.80 26.21 -7.51
C ILE A 150 -8.44 25.03 -6.76
N ASN A 151 -9.72 24.77 -7.00
CA ASN A 151 -10.35 23.56 -6.48
C ASN A 151 -9.71 22.31 -7.09
N ALA A 152 -9.60 21.25 -6.31
CA ALA A 152 -9.05 19.96 -6.73
C ALA A 152 -10.05 19.14 -7.58
N TYR A 153 -11.20 19.69 -7.87
CA TYR A 153 -12.27 19.14 -8.73
C TYR A 153 -12.62 20.13 -9.83
N GLY A 154 -13.16 19.59 -10.94
CA GLY A 154 -13.46 20.39 -12.12
C GLY A 154 -14.67 21.29 -11.96
N PRO A 155 -14.79 22.33 -12.80
CA PRO A 155 -15.95 23.19 -12.85
C PRO A 155 -17.24 22.39 -13.07
N GLY A 156 -18.30 22.69 -12.33
CA GLY A 156 -19.59 22.00 -12.40
C GLY A 156 -19.64 20.63 -11.72
N ILE A 157 -18.52 20.17 -11.13
CA ILE A 157 -18.50 18.96 -10.29
C ILE A 157 -18.88 19.34 -8.87
N SER A 158 -19.97 18.74 -8.34
CA SER A 158 -20.31 18.88 -6.93
C SER A 158 -19.30 18.11 -6.07
N PRO A 159 -18.62 18.73 -5.10
CA PRO A 159 -17.70 18.07 -4.21
C PRO A 159 -18.40 17.28 -3.10
N GLN A 160 -19.71 17.41 -2.96
CA GLN A 160 -20.47 16.74 -1.89
C GLN A 160 -20.37 15.22 -1.99
N GLY A 161 -20.01 14.56 -0.90
CA GLY A 161 -19.79 13.11 -0.87
C GLY A 161 -18.61 12.65 -1.72
N ALA A 162 -17.64 13.54 -1.95
CA ALA A 162 -16.39 13.21 -2.63
C ALA A 162 -15.18 13.68 -1.80
N TRP A 163 -14.06 13.03 -2.01
CA TRP A 163 -12.79 13.42 -1.43
C TRP A 163 -11.67 13.35 -2.47
N TYR A 164 -10.61 14.18 -2.29
CA TYR A 164 -9.50 14.39 -3.22
C TYR A 164 -8.24 14.54 -2.36
N ASP A 165 -7.51 13.46 -2.13
CA ASP A 165 -6.44 13.42 -1.12
C ASP A 165 -5.11 12.90 -1.66
N GLU A 166 -5.06 12.46 -2.92
CA GLU A 166 -3.83 12.00 -3.56
C GLU A 166 -3.50 12.85 -4.78
N MET A 167 -2.21 13.16 -4.93
CA MET A 167 -1.70 13.92 -6.06
C MET A 167 -0.41 13.30 -6.58
N LEU A 168 -0.30 13.24 -7.90
CA LEU A 168 0.89 12.84 -8.67
C LEU A 168 1.23 13.92 -9.68
N ILE A 169 2.45 13.92 -10.20
CA ILE A 169 2.87 14.85 -11.25
C ILE A 169 3.56 14.10 -12.39
N SER A 170 3.10 14.33 -13.63
CA SER A 170 3.74 13.86 -14.85
C SER A 170 4.05 15.04 -15.77
N GLY A 171 5.34 15.39 -15.89
CA GLY A 171 5.76 16.61 -16.55
C GLY A 171 5.14 17.85 -15.91
N ARG A 172 4.33 18.60 -16.66
CA ARG A 172 3.58 19.76 -16.13
C ARG A 172 2.13 19.47 -15.81
N THR A 173 1.71 18.21 -15.90
CA THR A 173 0.36 17.76 -15.58
C THR A 173 0.29 17.30 -14.13
N ILE A 174 -0.56 17.95 -13.36
CA ILE A 174 -0.90 17.57 -11.98
C ILE A 174 -2.12 16.66 -12.07
N ILE A 175 -2.03 15.50 -11.42
CA ILE A 175 -3.04 14.45 -11.41
C ILE A 175 -3.57 14.37 -9.99
N VAL A 176 -4.83 14.72 -9.80
CA VAL A 176 -5.51 14.58 -8.50
C VAL A 176 -6.40 13.36 -8.54
N ILE A 177 -6.23 12.49 -7.58
CA ILE A 177 -7.04 11.30 -7.40
C ILE A 177 -8.02 11.55 -6.26
N GLY A 178 -9.27 11.28 -6.55
CA GLY A 178 -10.36 11.36 -5.60
C GLY A 178 -11.33 10.20 -5.75
N TYR A 179 -12.26 10.12 -4.84
CA TYR A 179 -13.38 9.17 -4.88
C TYR A 179 -14.70 9.88 -4.59
N SER A 180 -15.71 9.57 -5.36
CA SER A 180 -17.04 10.10 -5.14
C SER A 180 -18.04 9.01 -4.78
N TYR A 181 -18.54 9.06 -3.55
CA TYR A 181 -19.62 8.17 -3.11
C TYR A 181 -20.94 8.44 -3.85
N ALA A 182 -21.20 9.71 -4.15
CA ALA A 182 -22.41 10.11 -4.88
C ALA A 182 -22.41 9.60 -6.34
N ARG A 183 -21.24 9.49 -6.97
CA ARG A 183 -21.10 9.06 -8.37
C ARG A 183 -20.55 7.65 -8.51
N GLY A 184 -20.10 7.04 -7.40
CA GLY A 184 -19.67 5.64 -7.32
C GLY A 184 -18.42 5.31 -8.14
N GLY A 185 -17.27 5.96 -7.83
CA GLY A 185 -16.02 5.64 -8.50
C GLY A 185 -14.89 6.62 -8.24
N THR A 186 -13.72 6.24 -8.74
CA THR A 186 -12.51 7.08 -8.70
C THR A 186 -12.64 8.24 -9.67
N GLU A 187 -12.29 9.42 -9.21
CA GLU A 187 -12.18 10.62 -10.03
C GLU A 187 -10.71 10.96 -10.26
N VAL A 188 -10.33 11.14 -11.52
CA VAL A 188 -8.98 11.55 -11.93
C VAL A 188 -9.08 12.95 -12.53
N GLY A 189 -8.76 13.95 -11.72
CA GLY A 189 -8.67 15.35 -12.13
C GLY A 189 -7.30 15.66 -12.74
N LEU A 190 -7.30 16.24 -13.93
CA LEU A 190 -6.08 16.65 -14.63
C LEU A 190 -5.99 18.17 -14.65
N PHE A 191 -4.88 18.68 -14.14
CA PHE A 191 -4.58 20.10 -14.07
C PHE A 191 -3.22 20.36 -14.70
N GLN A 192 -2.95 21.60 -15.05
CA GLN A 192 -1.64 22.01 -15.52
C GLN A 192 -1.13 23.22 -14.73
N ILE A 193 0.19 23.28 -14.60
CA ILE A 193 0.92 24.43 -14.06
C ILE A 193 1.77 25.04 -15.17
N ASP A 194 1.69 26.35 -15.37
CA ASP A 194 2.51 27.06 -16.35
C ASP A 194 3.91 27.43 -15.78
N ALA A 195 4.72 28.10 -16.57
CA ALA A 195 6.06 28.52 -16.16
C ALA A 195 6.06 29.55 -15.02
N ALA A 196 4.95 30.31 -14.88
CA ALA A 196 4.77 31.30 -13.81
C ALA A 196 4.13 30.71 -12.54
N GLY A 197 3.92 29.38 -12.50
CA GLY A 197 3.30 28.71 -11.35
C GLY A 197 1.78 28.79 -11.32
N LYS A 198 1.12 29.33 -12.35
CA LYS A 198 -0.33 29.43 -12.38
C LYS A 198 -0.97 28.08 -12.71
N LEU A 199 -1.94 27.70 -11.88
CA LEU A 199 -2.70 26.47 -12.01
C LEU A 199 -3.90 26.65 -12.95
N SER A 200 -4.20 25.63 -13.75
CA SER A 200 -5.38 25.60 -14.62
C SER A 200 -5.96 24.19 -14.68
N TYR A 201 -7.30 24.10 -14.62
CA TYR A 201 -8.03 22.86 -14.83
C TYR A 201 -7.99 22.46 -16.30
N ARG A 202 -7.91 21.16 -16.59
CA ARG A 202 -7.95 20.61 -17.95
C ARG A 202 -9.12 19.68 -18.16
N ASN A 203 -9.18 18.59 -17.38
CA ASN A 203 -10.22 17.59 -17.55
C ASN A 203 -10.42 16.79 -16.26
N THR A 204 -11.51 16.05 -16.17
CA THR A 204 -11.74 15.01 -15.17
C THR A 204 -12.26 13.76 -15.83
N TYR A 205 -11.76 12.62 -15.40
CA TYR A 205 -12.20 11.29 -15.81
C TYR A 205 -12.79 10.55 -14.62
N HIS A 206 -13.85 9.81 -14.86
CA HIS A 206 -14.41 8.88 -13.88
C HIS A 206 -14.03 7.47 -14.25
N LEU A 207 -13.37 6.76 -13.33
CA LEU A 207 -13.13 5.34 -13.41
C LEU A 207 -14.15 4.64 -12.52
N ARG A 208 -14.89 3.69 -13.09
CA ARG A 208 -15.76 2.83 -12.31
C ARG A 208 -14.89 1.92 -11.43
N SER A 209 -15.02 2.07 -10.13
CA SER A 209 -14.26 1.34 -9.11
C SER A 209 -15.05 1.27 -7.81
N ASN A 210 -14.69 0.36 -6.93
CA ASN A 210 -15.04 0.48 -5.52
C ASN A 210 -14.13 1.50 -4.84
N ASP A 211 -14.51 1.91 -3.62
CA ASP A 211 -13.66 2.73 -2.78
C ASP A 211 -12.33 1.99 -2.54
N TYR A 212 -11.24 2.68 -2.80
CA TYR A 212 -9.88 2.15 -2.66
C TYR A 212 -9.19 2.64 -1.39
N TYR A 213 -9.91 3.39 -0.54
CA TYR A 213 -9.34 3.92 0.69
C TYR A 213 -8.62 2.82 1.47
N SER A 214 -7.37 3.08 1.73
CA SER A 214 -6.54 2.28 2.60
C SER A 214 -5.79 3.21 3.53
N SER A 215 -5.99 3.03 4.81
CA SER A 215 -5.24 3.74 5.83
C SER A 215 -3.73 3.45 5.78
N ARG A 216 -3.33 2.42 5.03
CA ARG A 216 -1.93 1.97 4.93
C ARG A 216 -1.26 2.35 3.63
N ASN A 217 -2.03 2.53 2.52
CA ASN A 217 -1.49 2.69 1.18
C ASN A 217 -2.17 3.80 0.43
N TYR A 218 -1.39 4.51 -0.38
CA TYR A 218 -1.92 5.25 -1.51
C TYR A 218 -2.28 4.26 -2.62
N ALA A 219 -3.44 4.45 -3.25
CA ALA A 219 -3.96 3.53 -4.26
C ALA A 219 -3.32 3.74 -5.62
N SER A 220 -2.84 4.95 -5.90
CA SER A 220 -2.30 5.34 -7.19
C SER A 220 -0.78 5.30 -7.23
N ARG A 221 -0.26 4.87 -8.38
CA ARG A 221 1.18 4.88 -8.68
C ARG A 221 1.40 5.51 -10.03
N LEU A 222 2.56 6.14 -10.19
CA LEU A 222 2.99 6.69 -11.48
C LEU A 222 4.37 6.13 -11.85
N ILE A 223 4.45 5.54 -13.04
CA ILE A 223 5.71 5.09 -13.63
C ILE A 223 5.88 5.82 -14.97
N GLY A 224 6.80 6.77 -15.01
CA GLY A 224 6.95 7.64 -16.17
C GLY A 224 5.68 8.45 -16.46
N LYS A 225 4.96 8.12 -17.53
CA LYS A 225 3.67 8.74 -17.91
C LYS A 225 2.47 7.83 -17.66
N GLN A 226 2.70 6.65 -17.11
CA GLN A 226 1.66 5.66 -16.90
C GLN A 226 1.16 5.71 -15.46
N LEU A 227 -0.12 6.05 -15.31
CA LEU A 227 -0.85 6.01 -14.05
C LEU A 227 -1.39 4.59 -13.83
N ILE A 228 -1.17 4.04 -12.66
CA ILE A 228 -1.50 2.67 -12.32
C ILE A 228 -2.44 2.67 -11.13
N PHE A 229 -3.57 1.95 -11.27
CA PHE A 229 -4.52 1.70 -10.20
C PHE A 229 -4.71 0.20 -10.00
N TYR A 230 -4.61 -0.24 -8.77
CA TYR A 230 -5.17 -1.50 -8.36
C TYR A 230 -6.57 -1.24 -7.77
N SER A 231 -7.60 -1.83 -8.37
CA SER A 231 -9.01 -1.66 -7.96
C SER A 231 -9.67 -3.02 -7.78
N PRO A 232 -9.91 -3.46 -6.54
CA PRO A 232 -10.74 -4.63 -6.28
C PRO A 232 -12.22 -4.23 -6.45
N MET A 233 -12.96 -4.99 -7.24
CA MET A 233 -14.39 -4.74 -7.49
C MET A 233 -15.20 -5.99 -7.16
N SER A 234 -16.21 -5.85 -6.30
CA SER A 234 -17.15 -6.95 -6.03
C SER A 234 -18.00 -7.21 -7.27
N VAL A 235 -18.06 -8.45 -7.71
CA VAL A 235 -18.84 -8.83 -8.89
C VAL A 235 -20.31 -9.00 -8.48
N LYS A 236 -21.19 -8.20 -9.08
CA LYS A 236 -22.64 -8.32 -8.88
C LYS A 236 -23.19 -9.52 -9.67
N LEU A 237 -23.63 -10.54 -8.96
CA LEU A 237 -24.28 -11.71 -9.58
C LEU A 237 -25.75 -11.46 -9.91
N TYR A 238 -26.35 -10.41 -9.36
CA TYR A 238 -27.72 -9.99 -9.61
C TYR A 238 -27.71 -8.58 -10.25
N GLY A 239 -28.38 -8.43 -11.37
CA GLY A 239 -28.33 -7.22 -12.20
C GLY A 239 -27.40 -7.39 -13.41
N ASP A 240 -26.97 -6.27 -14.00
CA ASP A 240 -26.02 -6.29 -15.12
C ASP A 240 -24.58 -6.44 -14.57
N ALA A 241 -23.97 -7.57 -14.88
CA ALA A 241 -22.57 -7.83 -14.52
C ALA A 241 -21.61 -6.82 -15.17
N ALA A 242 -21.97 -6.19 -16.28
CA ALA A 242 -21.18 -5.15 -16.91
C ALA A 242 -20.99 -3.91 -15.99
N ASP A 243 -21.91 -3.68 -15.05
CA ASP A 243 -21.78 -2.62 -14.05
C ASP A 243 -20.71 -2.89 -12.99
N SER A 244 -20.23 -4.13 -12.90
CA SER A 244 -19.13 -4.54 -12.02
C SER A 244 -17.76 -4.52 -12.70
N LEU A 245 -17.69 -4.08 -13.98
CA LEU A 245 -16.45 -4.12 -14.73
C LEU A 245 -15.82 -2.73 -14.85
N PRO A 246 -14.48 -2.63 -14.82
CA PRO A 246 -13.76 -1.38 -15.03
C PRO A 246 -14.19 -0.68 -16.31
N ALA A 247 -14.52 0.59 -16.17
CA ALA A 247 -14.94 1.43 -17.26
C ALA A 247 -14.53 2.88 -17.00
N VAL A 248 -14.35 3.67 -18.04
CA VAL A 248 -13.93 5.06 -17.95
C VAL A 248 -14.90 5.95 -18.73
N ARG A 249 -15.11 7.16 -18.23
CA ARG A 249 -15.76 8.24 -18.99
C ARG A 249 -15.10 9.57 -18.69
N PRO A 250 -14.94 10.48 -19.67
CA PRO A 250 -14.59 11.85 -19.38
C PRO A 250 -15.78 12.56 -18.70
N TRP A 251 -15.48 13.47 -17.78
CA TRP A 251 -16.46 14.38 -17.23
C TRP A 251 -16.73 15.47 -18.27
N GLN A 252 -17.82 15.35 -18.94
CA GLN A 252 -18.30 16.39 -19.87
C GLN A 252 -19.68 16.85 -19.45
N GLN A 253 -20.09 17.98 -19.96
CA GLN A 253 -21.33 18.67 -19.60
C GLN A 253 -22.62 17.84 -19.75
N LYS A 254 -22.57 16.74 -20.48
CA LYS A 254 -23.64 15.73 -20.50
C LYS A 254 -23.14 14.44 -19.89
N PRO A 255 -23.96 13.72 -19.09
CA PRO A 255 -23.59 12.41 -18.58
C PRO A 255 -23.16 11.48 -19.72
N GLY A 256 -21.87 11.27 -19.89
CA GLY A 256 -21.35 10.36 -20.91
C GLY A 256 -21.58 8.91 -20.52
N VAL A 257 -21.72 8.06 -21.51
CA VAL A 257 -21.77 6.59 -21.29
C VAL A 257 -20.39 6.10 -20.88
N PHE A 258 -20.31 5.27 -19.85
CA PHE A 258 -19.08 4.60 -19.48
C PHE A 258 -18.60 3.69 -20.61
N LYS A 259 -17.36 3.88 -21.05
CA LYS A 259 -16.67 2.99 -21.97
C LYS A 259 -15.96 1.92 -21.17
N ARG A 260 -16.34 0.66 -21.34
CA ARG A 260 -15.68 -0.49 -20.73
C ARG A 260 -14.22 -0.57 -21.22
N ILE A 261 -13.27 -0.78 -20.29
CA ILE A 261 -11.83 -0.87 -20.55
C ILE A 261 -11.25 -2.26 -20.24
N LEU A 262 -12.12 -3.22 -19.86
CA LEU A 262 -11.77 -4.60 -19.54
C LEU A 262 -12.63 -5.55 -20.37
N PRO A 263 -12.15 -6.11 -21.50
CA PRO A 263 -12.83 -7.18 -22.22
C PRO A 263 -12.73 -8.50 -21.43
N ALA A 264 -13.64 -9.45 -21.69
CA ALA A 264 -13.64 -10.76 -21.02
C ALA A 264 -12.36 -11.56 -21.27
N SER A 265 -11.71 -11.36 -22.43
CA SER A 265 -10.41 -11.96 -22.77
C SER A 265 -9.25 -11.50 -21.90
N ASP A 266 -9.43 -10.44 -21.13
CA ASP A 266 -8.46 -9.90 -20.16
C ASP A 266 -8.89 -10.17 -18.70
N ILE A 267 -9.91 -11.00 -18.49
CA ILE A 267 -10.33 -11.51 -17.18
C ILE A 267 -9.83 -12.95 -17.03
N TYR A 268 -8.99 -13.16 -16.03
CA TYR A 268 -8.30 -14.43 -15.77
C TYR A 268 -8.89 -15.14 -14.55
N GLN A 269 -8.74 -16.47 -14.51
CA GLN A 269 -9.32 -17.32 -13.49
C GLN A 269 -8.25 -17.91 -12.58
N THR A 270 -8.46 -17.83 -11.24
CA THR A 270 -7.56 -18.43 -10.25
C THR A 270 -7.79 -19.92 -10.03
N GLY A 271 -8.97 -20.42 -10.37
CA GLY A 271 -9.39 -21.76 -9.96
C GLY A 271 -9.60 -21.93 -8.45
N ILE A 272 -9.54 -20.83 -7.66
CA ILE A 272 -9.94 -20.85 -6.26
C ILE A 272 -11.46 -20.81 -6.19
N SER A 273 -12.05 -21.69 -5.38
CA SER A 273 -13.49 -21.69 -5.15
C SER A 273 -13.87 -20.46 -4.34
N THR A 274 -14.75 -19.63 -4.87
CA THR A 274 -15.31 -18.45 -4.21
C THR A 274 -16.82 -18.59 -4.13
N ASN A 275 -17.42 -18.05 -3.05
CA ASN A 275 -18.86 -17.88 -2.98
C ASN A 275 -19.25 -16.50 -3.55
N ALA A 276 -20.53 -16.29 -3.76
CA ALA A 276 -21.05 -15.07 -4.36
C ALA A 276 -20.74 -13.77 -3.57
N TYR A 277 -20.61 -13.88 -2.26
CA TYR A 277 -20.34 -12.71 -1.38
C TYR A 277 -18.85 -12.36 -1.35
N ASP A 278 -17.98 -13.30 -1.73
CA ASP A 278 -16.53 -13.14 -1.69
C ASP A 278 -15.93 -13.00 -3.10
N LEU A 279 -16.78 -12.98 -4.13
CA LEU A 279 -16.34 -12.92 -5.53
C LEU A 279 -15.88 -11.50 -5.88
N THR A 280 -14.59 -11.37 -6.10
CA THR A 280 -13.94 -10.08 -6.37
C THR A 280 -13.13 -10.15 -7.66
N LEU A 281 -13.24 -9.10 -8.44
CA LEU A 281 -12.42 -8.83 -9.61
C LEU A 281 -11.23 -7.97 -9.18
N HIS A 282 -10.04 -8.57 -9.12
CA HIS A 282 -8.79 -7.86 -8.84
C HIS A 282 -8.28 -7.23 -10.11
N SER A 283 -8.61 -5.96 -10.35
CA SER A 283 -8.25 -5.27 -11.58
C SER A 283 -7.05 -4.36 -11.40
N VAL A 284 -6.14 -4.41 -12.37
CA VAL A 284 -5.06 -3.44 -12.56
C VAL A 284 -5.41 -2.62 -13.78
N THR A 285 -5.68 -1.34 -13.55
CA THR A 285 -5.94 -0.36 -14.60
C THR A 285 -4.68 0.46 -14.83
N THR A 286 -4.25 0.55 -16.07
CA THR A 286 -3.14 1.39 -16.50
C THR A 286 -3.67 2.45 -17.43
N CYS A 287 -3.30 3.71 -17.19
CA CYS A 287 -3.73 4.85 -17.97
C CYS A 287 -2.53 5.67 -18.44
N ASP A 288 -2.40 5.85 -19.73
CA ASP A 288 -1.36 6.69 -20.32
C ASP A 288 -1.83 8.15 -20.32
N ILE A 289 -0.97 9.05 -19.83
CA ILE A 289 -1.26 10.48 -19.72
C ILE A 289 -0.57 11.22 -20.85
N SER A 290 -1.33 11.87 -21.70
CA SER A 290 -0.79 12.68 -22.79
C SER A 290 -0.29 14.06 -22.30
N ALA A 291 0.53 14.72 -23.13
CA ALA A 291 0.95 16.10 -22.89
C ALA A 291 -0.22 17.09 -22.89
N GLN A 292 -1.32 16.76 -23.56
CA GLN A 292 -2.56 17.54 -23.62
C GLN A 292 -3.50 17.26 -22.43
N ALA A 293 -3.04 16.50 -21.42
CA ALA A 293 -3.81 16.08 -20.26
C ALA A 293 -5.07 15.26 -20.67
N THR A 294 -4.91 14.32 -21.59
CA THR A 294 -5.89 13.27 -21.87
C THR A 294 -5.48 11.96 -21.24
N LEU A 295 -6.44 11.08 -20.98
CA LEU A 295 -6.25 9.82 -20.28
C LEU A 295 -6.77 8.68 -21.15
N GLU A 296 -5.90 7.73 -21.50
CA GLU A 296 -6.26 6.50 -22.20
C GLU A 296 -6.00 5.29 -21.30
N CYS A 297 -7.06 4.57 -20.96
CA CYS A 297 -6.99 3.48 -19.98
C CYS A 297 -7.27 2.12 -20.57
N ARG A 298 -6.59 1.10 -20.05
CA ARG A 298 -6.84 -0.32 -20.25
C ARG A 298 -6.76 -1.04 -18.91
N ALA A 299 -7.42 -2.19 -18.79
CA ALA A 299 -7.41 -2.97 -17.57
C ALA A 299 -7.18 -4.45 -17.86
N LYS A 300 -6.54 -5.13 -16.92
CA LYS A 300 -6.50 -6.59 -16.80
C LYS A 300 -7.04 -6.96 -15.43
N ALA A 301 -7.66 -8.12 -15.31
CA ALA A 301 -8.21 -8.52 -14.01
C ALA A 301 -8.09 -10.02 -13.78
N VAL A 302 -8.08 -10.40 -12.51
CA VAL A 302 -8.12 -11.78 -12.04
C VAL A 302 -9.31 -11.95 -11.12
N LEU A 303 -10.11 -12.98 -11.35
CA LEU A 303 -11.29 -13.31 -10.55
C LEU A 303 -10.88 -14.21 -9.38
N GLY A 304 -11.18 -13.78 -8.14
CA GLY A 304 -10.79 -14.50 -6.93
C GLY A 304 -11.53 -14.04 -5.66
N PRO A 305 -11.10 -14.50 -4.46
CA PRO A 305 -11.66 -14.09 -3.18
C PRO A 305 -11.31 -12.65 -2.83
N SER A 306 -12.08 -12.00 -1.96
CA SER A 306 -12.00 -10.57 -1.65
C SER A 306 -10.80 -10.16 -0.77
N SER A 307 -10.28 -11.06 0.06
CA SER A 307 -9.13 -10.76 0.92
C SER A 307 -7.87 -10.50 0.10
N ARG A 308 -7.18 -9.39 0.35
CA ARG A 308 -6.04 -8.96 -0.47
C ARG A 308 -5.06 -8.05 0.26
N VAL A 309 -3.80 -8.18 -0.14
CA VAL A 309 -2.73 -7.19 0.05
C VAL A 309 -2.05 -7.02 -1.30
N PHE A 310 -1.70 -5.82 -1.70
CA PHE A 310 -1.06 -5.57 -3.00
C PHE A 310 0.25 -4.82 -2.87
N TYR A 311 1.11 -4.98 -3.87
CA TYR A 311 2.40 -4.32 -3.99
C TYR A 311 2.66 -3.99 -5.45
N VAL A 312 3.19 -2.79 -5.72
CA VAL A 312 3.52 -2.34 -7.08
C VAL A 312 5.03 -2.32 -7.25
N ALA A 313 5.54 -3.20 -8.08
CA ALA A 313 6.91 -3.22 -8.57
C ALA A 313 7.03 -2.40 -9.86
N ALA A 314 8.24 -2.28 -10.40
CA ALA A 314 8.51 -1.49 -11.60
C ALA A 314 7.78 -2.00 -12.86
N ASP A 315 7.54 -3.31 -12.96
CA ASP A 315 6.99 -3.98 -14.16
C ASP A 315 5.73 -4.80 -13.91
N ALA A 316 5.31 -4.95 -12.65
CA ALA A 316 4.14 -5.76 -12.28
C ALA A 316 3.46 -5.25 -11.01
N VAL A 317 2.17 -5.55 -10.90
CA VAL A 317 1.43 -5.46 -9.64
C VAL A 317 1.31 -6.87 -9.07
N TYR A 318 1.70 -7.02 -7.82
CA TYR A 318 1.50 -8.24 -7.04
C TYR A 318 0.27 -8.11 -6.18
N VAL A 319 -0.57 -9.14 -6.17
CA VAL A 319 -1.78 -9.19 -5.34
C VAL A 319 -1.81 -10.52 -4.59
N TRP A 320 -1.71 -10.46 -3.28
CA TRP A 320 -1.90 -11.61 -2.42
C TRP A 320 -3.39 -11.76 -2.11
N ILE A 321 -3.99 -12.83 -2.56
CA ILE A 321 -5.41 -13.15 -2.34
C ILE A 321 -5.54 -14.43 -1.50
N GLY A 322 -6.62 -14.54 -0.77
CA GLY A 322 -6.84 -15.66 0.14
C GLY A 322 -6.65 -15.23 1.60
N GLY A 323 -6.56 -16.18 2.50
CA GLY A 323 -6.50 -15.90 3.95
C GLY A 323 -7.88 -15.86 4.60
N SER A 324 -7.97 -15.40 5.85
CA SER A 324 -9.14 -15.55 6.72
C SER A 324 -10.45 -15.14 6.08
N GLY A 325 -11.37 -16.07 5.97
CA GLY A 325 -12.76 -15.76 5.69
C GLY A 325 -13.34 -14.89 6.80
N MET A 326 -13.98 -13.78 6.46
CA MET A 326 -14.55 -12.80 7.38
C MET A 326 -15.69 -13.37 8.26
N TYR A 327 -16.07 -14.63 8.10
CA TYR A 327 -17.16 -15.30 8.82
C TYR A 327 -16.80 -16.73 9.27
N GLY A 328 -15.68 -16.90 9.97
CA GLY A 328 -15.48 -18.06 10.87
C GLY A 328 -15.47 -19.46 10.27
N ARG A 329 -15.46 -19.65 8.96
CA ARG A 329 -15.23 -20.95 8.35
C ARG A 329 -13.75 -21.14 8.13
N ALA A 330 -13.18 -22.12 8.82
CA ALA A 330 -11.82 -22.57 8.55
C ALA A 330 -11.68 -22.84 7.04
N ARG A 331 -10.85 -22.05 6.37
CA ARG A 331 -10.49 -22.34 4.97
C ARG A 331 -9.59 -23.56 4.94
N LYS A 332 -9.66 -24.28 3.84
CA LYS A 332 -8.71 -25.37 3.61
C LYS A 332 -7.29 -24.81 3.54
N PRO A 333 -6.32 -25.51 4.09
CA PRO A 333 -4.90 -25.18 3.91
C PRO A 333 -4.56 -24.93 2.43
N ASN A 334 -3.61 -24.05 2.13
CA ASN A 334 -3.14 -23.73 0.76
C ASN A 334 -4.13 -23.00 -0.17
N GLU A 335 -5.06 -22.22 0.35
CA GLU A 335 -5.97 -21.43 -0.50
C GLU A 335 -5.50 -20.00 -0.76
N SER A 336 -4.35 -19.59 -0.25
CA SER A 336 -3.75 -18.30 -0.60
C SER A 336 -3.00 -18.38 -1.94
N MET A 337 -3.03 -17.29 -2.68
CA MET A 337 -2.37 -17.19 -3.98
C MET A 337 -1.75 -15.80 -4.14
N LEU A 338 -0.52 -15.77 -4.60
CA LEU A 338 0.15 -14.56 -5.03
C LEU A 338 0.01 -14.43 -6.54
N LEU A 339 -0.70 -13.40 -6.98
CA LEU A 339 -0.84 -13.03 -8.38
C LEU A 339 0.30 -12.11 -8.78
N ARG A 340 0.86 -12.30 -9.96
CA ARG A 340 1.75 -11.36 -10.64
C ARG A 340 1.05 -10.87 -11.90
N MET A 341 0.73 -9.58 -11.94
CA MET A 341 0.01 -8.92 -13.02
C MET A 341 0.93 -7.95 -13.74
N PRO A 342 1.54 -8.34 -14.87
CA PRO A 342 2.46 -7.47 -15.61
C PRO A 342 1.78 -6.19 -16.11
N LEU A 343 2.47 -5.05 -15.99
CA LEU A 343 1.98 -3.73 -16.44
C LEU A 343 1.95 -3.60 -17.97
N GLY A 344 2.84 -4.31 -18.67
CA GLY A 344 2.87 -4.38 -20.14
C GLY A 344 1.88 -5.41 -20.72
N ASN A 345 2.25 -6.00 -21.85
CA ASN A 345 1.42 -6.98 -22.58
C ASN A 345 1.48 -8.40 -22.00
N GLY A 346 2.28 -8.64 -20.94
CA GLY A 346 2.38 -9.95 -20.30
C GLY A 346 1.05 -10.44 -19.74
N MET A 347 0.87 -11.75 -19.70
CA MET A 347 -0.32 -12.38 -19.11
C MET A 347 -0.13 -12.57 -17.60
N PRO A 348 -1.18 -12.41 -16.79
CA PRO A 348 -1.16 -12.69 -15.37
C PRO A 348 -0.70 -14.11 -15.06
N GLN A 349 0.10 -14.21 -14.01
CA GLN A 349 0.62 -15.45 -13.46
C GLN A 349 0.21 -15.59 -12.01
N ALA A 350 0.28 -16.79 -11.48
CA ALA A 350 -0.04 -17.07 -10.09
C ALA A 350 0.99 -17.99 -9.45
N LEU A 351 1.05 -17.93 -8.13
CA LEU A 351 1.80 -18.87 -7.29
C LEU A 351 0.95 -19.16 -6.05
N ARG A 352 0.56 -20.42 -5.82
CA ARG A 352 -0.09 -20.83 -4.58
C ARG A 352 0.92 -20.71 -3.43
N VAL A 353 0.51 -20.08 -2.36
CA VAL A 353 1.36 -19.68 -1.24
C VAL A 353 0.68 -19.96 0.09
N SER A 354 1.46 -19.95 1.16
CA SER A 354 1.03 -20.16 2.53
C SER A 354 1.23 -18.93 3.38
N GLY A 355 0.40 -18.76 4.41
CA GLY A 355 0.41 -17.60 5.28
C GLY A 355 -0.18 -16.35 4.65
N ASN A 356 0.03 -15.21 5.31
CA ASN A 356 -0.44 -13.91 4.85
C ASN A 356 0.65 -12.85 5.04
N PRO A 357 0.85 -11.93 4.10
CA PRO A 357 1.71 -10.78 4.31
C PRO A 357 1.14 -9.89 5.41
N ILE A 358 2.03 -9.20 6.11
CA ILE A 358 1.61 -8.26 7.17
C ILE A 358 0.92 -7.06 6.52
N ASP A 359 1.58 -6.46 5.53
CA ASP A 359 1.09 -5.31 4.75
C ASP A 359 1.83 -5.24 3.39
N GLN A 360 1.66 -4.14 2.65
CA GLN A 360 2.39 -3.94 1.39
C GLN A 360 3.91 -3.89 1.58
N MET A 361 4.41 -3.44 2.73
CA MET A 361 5.85 -3.34 3.00
C MET A 361 6.52 -4.70 3.18
N SER A 362 5.71 -5.73 3.37
CA SER A 362 6.18 -7.10 3.41
C SER A 362 6.80 -7.59 2.10
N PHE A 363 6.60 -6.88 1.00
CA PHE A 363 7.01 -7.30 -0.34
C PHE A 363 8.28 -6.60 -0.82
N LEU A 364 9.13 -7.36 -1.51
CA LEU A 364 10.25 -6.86 -2.30
C LEU A 364 10.48 -7.77 -3.50
N GLU A 365 10.28 -7.26 -4.72
CA GLU A 365 10.81 -7.90 -5.94
C GLU A 365 12.24 -7.43 -6.16
N ARG A 366 13.18 -8.38 -6.24
CA ARG A 366 14.59 -8.09 -6.51
C ARG A 366 15.33 -9.31 -7.05
N ASP A 367 16.23 -9.09 -8.00
CA ASP A 367 17.16 -10.08 -8.55
C ASP A 367 16.47 -11.37 -9.03
N GLY A 368 15.29 -11.24 -9.64
CA GLY A 368 14.51 -12.37 -10.16
C GLY A 368 13.76 -13.17 -9.08
N PHE A 369 13.63 -12.61 -7.88
CA PHE A 369 12.86 -13.20 -6.78
C PHE A 369 11.81 -12.24 -6.24
N ILE A 370 10.70 -12.79 -5.78
CA ILE A 370 9.79 -12.10 -4.88
C ILE A 370 10.09 -12.54 -3.44
N ASN A 371 10.29 -11.57 -2.55
CA ASN A 371 10.51 -11.78 -1.13
C ASN A 371 9.29 -11.24 -0.39
N VAL A 372 8.73 -12.02 0.55
CA VAL A 372 7.55 -11.59 1.31
C VAL A 372 7.67 -12.04 2.76
N LEU A 373 7.56 -11.09 3.69
CA LEU A 373 7.36 -11.42 5.10
C LEU A 373 5.92 -11.90 5.29
N VAL A 374 5.75 -13.13 5.74
CA VAL A 374 4.42 -13.74 5.96
C VAL A 374 4.25 -14.18 7.40
N GLY A 375 3.04 -14.02 7.91
CA GLY A 375 2.61 -14.55 9.20
C GLY A 375 1.67 -15.72 9.03
N SER A 376 1.78 -16.74 9.90
CA SER A 376 0.81 -17.82 9.98
C SER A 376 -0.45 -17.37 10.70
N GLN A 377 -1.56 -17.95 10.32
CA GLN A 377 -2.79 -17.90 11.10
C GLN A 377 -3.04 -19.28 11.68
N ALA A 378 -3.10 -19.40 12.95
CA ALA A 378 -3.24 -20.53 13.87
C ALA A 378 -3.33 -21.99 13.32
N ASN A 379 -3.79 -22.21 12.12
CA ASN A 379 -3.93 -23.51 11.45
C ASN A 379 -3.42 -23.41 10.02
N GLY A 380 -2.13 -23.19 9.87
CA GLY A 380 -1.48 -23.13 8.58
C GLY A 380 -1.57 -24.44 7.80
N ASP A 381 -1.08 -24.43 6.59
CA ASP A 381 -1.11 -25.58 5.68
C ASP A 381 0.12 -26.51 5.84
N GLY A 382 1.00 -26.24 6.81
CA GLY A 382 2.16 -27.06 7.09
C GLY A 382 3.33 -26.89 6.12
N MET A 383 3.35 -25.82 5.31
CA MET A 383 4.43 -25.55 4.36
C MET A 383 5.75 -25.22 5.03
N TRP A 384 5.72 -24.72 6.28
CA TRP A 384 6.89 -24.60 7.14
C TRP A 384 6.54 -24.99 8.58
N ARG A 385 7.53 -25.47 9.33
CA ARG A 385 7.32 -26.04 10.69
C ARG A 385 6.72 -25.07 11.70
N ALA A 386 6.91 -23.76 11.52
CA ALA A 386 6.36 -22.74 12.40
C ALA A 386 4.90 -22.43 12.12
N GLU A 387 4.34 -22.88 10.99
CA GLU A 387 3.01 -22.48 10.53
C GLU A 387 1.86 -22.96 11.42
N GLY A 388 2.05 -24.04 12.15
CA GLY A 388 1.08 -24.54 13.12
C GLY A 388 0.93 -23.69 14.39
N ARG A 389 1.74 -22.61 14.55
CA ARG A 389 1.74 -21.72 15.71
C ARG A 389 1.15 -20.36 15.33
N ALA A 390 0.17 -19.90 16.09
CA ALA A 390 -0.40 -18.58 15.90
C ALA A 390 0.66 -17.50 16.07
N GLY A 391 0.74 -16.56 15.12
CA GLY A 391 1.70 -15.46 15.14
C GLY A 391 3.11 -15.80 14.70
N SER A 392 3.37 -17.02 14.24
CA SER A 392 4.66 -17.41 13.66
C SER A 392 4.93 -16.66 12.37
N LEU A 393 6.19 -16.29 12.14
CA LEU A 393 6.65 -15.56 10.97
C LEU A 393 7.55 -16.42 10.09
N ALA A 394 7.52 -16.14 8.79
CA ALA A 394 8.48 -16.69 7.84
C ALA A 394 8.81 -15.67 6.73
N LEU A 395 9.99 -15.80 6.15
CA LEU A 395 10.34 -15.13 4.92
C LEU A 395 10.10 -16.08 3.74
N LEU A 396 9.11 -15.78 2.91
CA LEU A 396 8.95 -16.38 1.60
C LEU A 396 9.94 -15.74 0.63
N ARG A 397 10.80 -16.54 0.00
CA ARG A 397 11.66 -16.14 -1.11
C ARG A 397 11.45 -17.09 -2.28
N ALA A 398 10.65 -16.67 -3.26
CA ALA A 398 10.31 -17.48 -4.41
C ALA A 398 10.90 -16.88 -5.70
N PRO A 399 11.55 -17.68 -6.57
CA PRO A 399 12.03 -17.16 -7.85
C PRO A 399 10.83 -16.83 -8.75
N LEU A 400 10.93 -15.78 -9.57
CA LEU A 400 9.84 -15.36 -10.47
C LEU A 400 9.46 -16.47 -11.46
N ARG A 401 10.40 -17.34 -11.84
CA ARG A 401 10.12 -18.52 -12.68
C ARG A 401 9.22 -19.59 -12.00
N ALA A 402 8.96 -19.48 -10.70
CA ALA A 402 8.01 -20.38 -10.02
C ALA A 402 6.55 -19.98 -10.27
N PHE A 403 6.31 -18.78 -10.77
CA PHE A 403 4.97 -18.36 -11.18
C PHE A 403 4.55 -19.05 -12.46
N GLY A 404 3.25 -19.32 -12.58
CA GLY A 404 2.68 -19.97 -13.74
C GLY A 404 1.16 -19.83 -13.77
N GLY A 405 0.45 -20.88 -14.22
CA GLY A 405 -1.00 -20.96 -14.12
C GLY A 405 -1.50 -21.25 -12.71
N ALA A 406 -2.79 -21.50 -12.57
CA ALA A 406 -3.47 -21.71 -11.29
C ALA A 406 -2.93 -22.91 -10.45
N GLY A 407 -2.20 -23.83 -11.09
CA GLY A 407 -1.57 -24.99 -10.44
C GLY A 407 -0.16 -24.73 -9.89
N ALA A 408 0.50 -23.62 -10.26
CA ALA A 408 1.85 -23.29 -9.80
C ALA A 408 1.87 -23.10 -8.29
N ARG A 409 2.92 -23.59 -7.62
CA ARG A 409 2.93 -23.75 -6.17
C ARG A 409 4.29 -23.44 -5.57
N SER A 410 4.33 -22.67 -4.48
CA SER A 410 5.52 -22.54 -3.66
C SER A 410 5.90 -23.87 -3.01
N GLN A 411 7.16 -24.03 -2.67
CA GLN A 411 7.70 -25.23 -2.03
C GLN A 411 8.20 -24.85 -0.63
N GLU A 412 8.32 -25.81 0.28
CA GLU A 412 8.83 -25.61 1.64
C GLU A 412 10.18 -24.89 1.66
N LYS A 413 11.09 -25.24 0.76
CA LYS A 413 12.41 -24.58 0.62
C LYS A 413 12.36 -23.09 0.32
N HIS A 414 11.21 -22.56 -0.13
CA HIS A 414 11.00 -21.13 -0.38
C HIS A 414 10.72 -20.37 0.92
N TYR A 415 10.40 -21.06 2.01
CA TYR A 415 10.07 -20.44 3.29
C TYR A 415 11.22 -20.63 4.29
N ARG A 416 11.58 -19.55 4.95
CA ARG A 416 12.53 -19.53 6.04
C ARG A 416 11.82 -19.07 7.31
N PRO A 417 11.61 -19.94 8.32
CA PRO A 417 11.03 -19.53 9.59
C PRO A 417 11.86 -18.43 10.25
N LEU A 418 11.19 -17.47 10.84
CA LEU A 418 11.77 -16.32 11.50
C LEU A 418 11.47 -16.35 13.00
N PRO A 419 12.39 -15.84 13.86
CA PRO A 419 12.13 -15.73 15.29
C PRO A 419 11.04 -14.73 15.59
N ALA A 420 10.52 -14.83 16.78
CA ALA A 420 9.46 -14.07 17.40
C ALA A 420 8.03 -14.43 16.91
N GLU A 421 7.12 -14.27 17.86
CA GLU A 421 5.68 -14.44 17.68
C GLU A 421 5.01 -13.12 18.02
N PHE A 422 4.50 -12.44 16.99
CA PHE A 422 3.80 -11.19 17.20
C PHE A 422 2.30 -11.41 17.02
N GLN A 423 1.50 -10.85 17.91
CA GLN A 423 0.05 -10.90 17.78
C GLN A 423 -0.50 -9.67 17.06
N TRP A 424 0.12 -8.48 17.26
CA TRP A 424 -0.38 -7.19 16.77
C TRP A 424 0.79 -6.23 16.48
N GLY A 425 0.55 -5.26 15.58
CA GLY A 425 1.44 -4.11 15.41
C GLY A 425 2.83 -4.43 14.88
N ILE A 426 2.96 -5.40 13.98
CA ILE A 426 4.23 -5.71 13.35
C ILE A 426 4.58 -4.61 12.35
N GLN A 427 5.78 -4.07 12.49
CA GLN A 427 6.45 -3.23 11.53
C GLN A 427 7.44 -4.05 10.75
N ASN A 428 7.58 -3.76 9.47
CA ASN A 428 8.56 -4.45 8.65
C ASN A 428 9.02 -3.58 7.48
N ARG A 429 10.27 -3.76 7.07
CA ARG A 429 10.83 -3.06 5.91
C ARG A 429 12.08 -3.75 5.37
N TYR A 430 12.23 -3.74 4.05
CA TYR A 430 13.47 -4.09 3.39
C TYR A 430 14.38 -2.87 3.28
N VAL A 431 15.59 -2.95 3.81
CA VAL A 431 16.63 -1.92 3.73
C VAL A 431 17.93 -2.59 3.31
N GLY A 432 18.52 -2.14 2.21
CA GLY A 432 19.70 -2.81 1.68
C GLY A 432 19.40 -4.27 1.32
N ASP A 433 20.19 -5.16 1.86
CA ASP A 433 20.04 -6.61 1.70
C ASP A 433 19.37 -7.26 2.92
N TRP A 434 18.73 -6.45 3.76
CA TRP A 434 18.14 -6.87 5.00
C TRP A 434 16.63 -6.65 5.03
N LEU A 435 15.91 -7.59 5.62
CA LEU A 435 14.57 -7.40 6.13
C LEU A 435 14.67 -7.06 7.60
N ILE A 436 14.13 -5.93 8.02
CA ILE A 436 14.00 -5.55 9.43
C ILE A 436 12.52 -5.67 9.80
N TYR A 437 12.24 -6.24 10.97
CA TYR A 437 10.88 -6.36 11.48
C TYR A 437 10.88 -6.31 13.01
N GLY A 438 9.80 -5.78 13.57
CA GLY A 438 9.65 -5.63 15.02
C GLY A 438 8.21 -5.31 15.41
N SER A 439 7.95 -5.22 16.71
CA SER A 439 6.61 -4.90 17.22
C SER A 439 6.57 -3.54 17.89
N GLN A 440 5.41 -2.87 17.75
CA GLN A 440 5.07 -1.69 18.55
C GLN A 440 4.85 -2.02 20.02
N TYR A 441 4.37 -3.23 20.29
CA TYR A 441 3.99 -3.63 21.64
C TYR A 441 5.03 -4.56 22.22
N THR A 442 5.43 -4.25 23.44
CA THR A 442 6.32 -5.10 24.23
C THR A 442 5.48 -6.05 25.07
N ARG A 443 5.65 -7.34 24.90
CA ARG A 443 5.09 -8.32 25.83
C ARG A 443 6.11 -8.57 26.94
N GLY A 444 5.79 -8.18 28.18
CA GLY A 444 6.72 -8.36 29.32
C GLY A 444 7.86 -7.36 29.39
N GLY A 445 7.80 -6.22 28.68
CA GLY A 445 8.77 -5.11 28.80
C GLY A 445 9.90 -5.08 27.80
N GLU A 446 10.08 -6.10 26.94
CA GLU A 446 11.11 -6.09 25.90
C GLU A 446 10.50 -6.02 24.50
N ALA A 447 10.86 -4.96 23.75
CA ALA A 447 10.54 -4.84 22.34
C ALA A 447 11.50 -5.72 21.55
N ALA A 448 10.96 -6.69 20.81
CA ALA A 448 11.77 -7.54 19.96
C ALA A 448 11.83 -6.95 18.55
N THR A 449 13.02 -6.54 18.13
CA THR A 449 13.30 -6.12 16.77
C THR A 449 14.39 -7.02 16.19
N TYR A 450 14.21 -7.44 14.96
CA TYR A 450 15.14 -8.35 14.28
C TYR A 450 15.52 -7.79 12.91
N ALA A 451 16.74 -8.10 12.50
CA ALA A 451 17.21 -7.91 11.14
C ALA A 451 17.64 -9.27 10.55
N VAL A 452 17.26 -9.55 9.33
CA VAL A 452 17.58 -10.80 8.64
C VAL A 452 18.03 -10.54 7.21
N PRO A 453 19.18 -11.07 6.74
CA PRO A 453 19.54 -10.99 5.34
C PRO A 453 18.55 -11.82 4.53
N TYR A 454 17.90 -11.22 3.53
CA TYR A 454 16.87 -11.93 2.76
C TYR A 454 17.46 -12.77 1.62
N THR A 455 18.69 -12.50 1.18
CA THR A 455 19.29 -13.13 -0.01
C THR A 455 19.84 -14.53 0.23
N ALA A 456 20.58 -14.76 1.28
CA ALA A 456 21.23 -16.05 1.58
C ALA A 456 20.86 -16.53 2.97
N GLY A 457 21.02 -17.80 3.27
CA GLY A 457 20.62 -18.49 4.49
C GLY A 457 21.09 -17.92 5.85
N GLY A 458 21.27 -16.60 5.93
CA GLY A 458 21.63 -15.90 7.15
C GLY A 458 20.56 -15.97 8.22
N GLN A 459 20.97 -16.07 9.47
CA GLN A 459 20.06 -16.10 10.61
C GLN A 459 19.58 -14.67 10.95
N ALA A 460 18.37 -14.57 11.51
CA ALA A 460 17.88 -13.33 12.05
C ALA A 460 18.69 -12.91 13.29
N VAL A 461 19.09 -11.66 13.33
CA VAL A 461 19.87 -11.07 14.43
C VAL A 461 18.93 -10.20 15.26
N PRO A 462 18.80 -10.42 16.57
CA PRO A 462 18.06 -9.52 17.44
C PRO A 462 18.81 -8.18 17.54
N LEU A 463 18.08 -7.08 17.42
CA LEU A 463 18.59 -5.73 17.64
C LEU A 463 18.26 -5.31 19.07
N ALA A 464 19.29 -5.05 19.87
CA ALA A 464 19.14 -4.65 21.28
C ALA A 464 18.67 -3.18 21.37
N LEU A 465 17.40 -2.91 21.05
CA LEU A 465 16.78 -1.60 21.16
C LEU A 465 16.01 -1.50 22.48
N LYS A 466 16.06 -0.32 23.12
CA LYS A 466 15.36 -0.04 24.39
C LYS A 466 14.03 0.71 24.18
N HIS A 467 13.42 0.56 23.01
CA HIS A 467 12.17 1.23 22.63
C HIS A 467 11.35 0.34 21.68
N SER A 468 10.08 0.64 21.53
CA SER A 468 9.19 -0.01 20.57
C SER A 468 9.65 0.20 19.12
N THR A 469 9.18 -0.61 18.19
CA THR A 469 9.38 -0.40 16.76
C THR A 469 8.10 0.12 16.14
N GLU A 470 8.03 1.42 15.90
CA GLU A 470 6.87 2.07 15.28
C GLU A 470 7.12 2.47 13.84
N ARG A 471 8.40 2.66 13.49
CA ARG A 471 8.82 3.04 12.15
C ARG A 471 10.21 2.47 11.87
N ILE A 472 10.38 1.96 10.65
CA ILE A 472 11.66 1.50 10.13
C ILE A 472 11.91 2.27 8.83
N GLU A 473 13.04 2.96 8.71
CA GLU A 473 13.35 3.81 7.57
C GLU A 473 14.76 3.54 7.03
N ALA A 474 14.94 3.77 5.73
CA ALA A 474 16.25 3.68 5.11
C ALA A 474 17.02 5.00 5.26
N MET A 475 18.29 4.91 5.64
CA MET A 475 19.28 5.98 5.60
C MET A 475 20.44 5.59 4.67
N GLY A 476 20.21 5.64 3.38
CA GLY A 476 21.12 5.03 2.41
C GLY A 476 21.04 3.51 2.46
N ASN A 477 22.16 2.84 2.75
CA ASN A 477 22.21 1.39 2.91
C ASN A 477 21.95 0.91 4.35
N ASP A 478 21.87 1.83 5.29
CA ASP A 478 21.66 1.60 6.72
C ASP A 478 20.22 1.93 7.12
N ALA A 479 19.84 1.59 8.35
CA ALA A 479 18.48 1.79 8.82
C ALA A 479 18.38 2.78 9.99
N LEU A 480 17.21 3.41 10.06
CA LEU A 480 16.71 4.13 11.22
C LEU A 480 15.49 3.41 11.76
N ILE A 481 15.45 3.19 13.07
CA ILE A 481 14.30 2.64 13.78
C ILE A 481 13.81 3.70 14.75
N VAL A 482 12.53 4.03 14.66
CA VAL A 482 11.89 5.03 15.51
C VAL A 482 10.79 4.36 16.32
N GLY A 483 10.69 4.71 17.59
CA GLY A 483 9.64 4.22 18.46
C GLY A 483 9.67 4.90 19.83
N ASN A 484 8.81 4.47 20.73
CA ASN A 484 8.65 5.09 22.04
C ASN A 484 9.32 4.28 23.15
N ALA A 485 9.93 5.00 24.09
CA ALA A 485 10.35 4.51 25.41
C ALA A 485 9.66 5.35 26.49
N GLY A 486 8.54 4.87 27.00
CA GLY A 486 7.65 5.67 27.82
C GLY A 486 7.09 6.86 27.01
N ASN A 487 7.27 8.08 27.53
CA ASN A 487 6.80 9.31 26.87
C ASN A 487 7.84 9.93 25.90
N ASP A 488 8.96 9.26 25.68
CA ASP A 488 10.04 9.77 24.86
C ASP A 488 10.07 9.11 23.49
N LEU A 489 10.23 9.88 22.44
CA LEU A 489 10.44 9.39 21.08
C LEU A 489 11.93 9.12 20.86
N VAL A 490 12.26 7.90 20.51
CA VAL A 490 13.64 7.43 20.34
C VAL A 490 13.91 7.12 18.88
N PHE A 491 15.06 7.58 18.39
CA PHE A 491 15.58 7.29 17.05
C PHE A 491 16.85 6.46 17.22
N SER A 492 16.92 5.28 16.65
CA SER A 492 18.08 4.40 16.68
C SER A 492 18.60 4.13 15.29
N SER A 493 19.87 4.44 15.04
CA SER A 493 20.55 4.08 13.80
C SER A 493 21.10 2.68 13.86
N VAL A 494 20.98 1.94 12.76
CA VAL A 494 21.44 0.55 12.64
C VAL A 494 22.31 0.42 11.41
N ARG A 495 23.55 -0.02 11.58
CA ARG A 495 24.44 -0.39 10.47
C ARG A 495 24.03 -1.73 9.90
N LEU A 496 23.97 -1.79 8.58
CA LEU A 496 23.57 -2.97 7.81
C LEU A 496 24.68 -3.38 6.84
N ASP A 497 25.76 -3.89 7.39
CA ASP A 497 26.87 -4.47 6.61
C ASP A 497 26.90 -6.01 6.74
N ALA A 498 28.01 -6.61 7.11
CA ALA A 498 28.12 -8.05 7.35
C ALA A 498 27.24 -8.53 8.52
N LYS A 499 26.91 -7.63 9.45
CA LYS A 499 26.03 -7.87 10.60
C LYS A 499 25.22 -6.62 10.91
N ALA A 500 23.92 -6.79 11.12
CA ALA A 500 23.09 -5.70 11.59
C ALA A 500 23.44 -5.32 13.04
N THR A 501 23.83 -4.04 13.26
CA THR A 501 24.31 -3.59 14.56
C THR A 501 23.77 -2.18 14.88
N PRO A 502 23.06 -1.99 16.01
CA PRO A 502 22.72 -0.65 16.50
C PRO A 502 24.00 0.18 16.76
N VAL A 503 24.01 1.44 16.33
CA VAL A 503 25.21 2.30 16.42
C VAL A 503 25.01 3.45 17.38
N SER A 504 23.95 4.24 17.20
CA SER A 504 23.65 5.39 18.06
C SER A 504 22.15 5.59 18.22
N GLY A 505 21.77 6.41 19.19
CA GLY A 505 20.40 6.83 19.41
C GLY A 505 20.30 8.32 19.69
N TYR A 506 19.15 8.90 19.32
CA TYR A 506 18.73 10.24 19.71
C TYR A 506 17.37 10.15 20.41
N ILE A 507 17.20 10.90 21.49
CA ILE A 507 15.97 10.90 22.29
C ILE A 507 15.34 12.29 22.23
N GLN A 508 14.11 12.36 21.72
CA GLN A 508 13.26 13.53 21.82
C GLN A 508 12.33 13.36 23.01
N ARG A 509 12.56 14.14 24.05
CA ARG A 509 11.79 14.07 25.30
C ARG A 509 10.35 14.51 25.11
N ASN A 510 9.41 13.85 25.79
CA ASN A 510 7.98 14.15 25.82
C ASN A 510 7.41 14.39 24.41
N ALA A 511 7.64 13.46 23.51
CA ALA A 511 7.20 13.55 22.13
C ALA A 511 6.78 12.18 21.58
N VAL A 512 5.89 12.23 20.59
CA VAL A 512 5.48 11.09 19.77
C VAL A 512 5.53 11.48 18.29
N GLN A 513 5.65 10.52 17.38
CA GLN A 513 5.48 10.82 15.97
C GLN A 513 4.02 11.22 15.69
N SER A 514 3.80 12.29 14.89
CA SER A 514 2.46 12.77 14.55
C SER A 514 1.96 12.33 13.18
N GLU A 515 2.83 11.69 12.40
CA GLU A 515 2.48 11.15 11.09
C GLU A 515 3.08 9.75 10.96
N SER A 516 2.22 8.76 10.91
CA SER A 516 2.62 7.34 10.85
C SER A 516 2.84 6.82 9.43
N ARG A 517 2.34 7.51 8.39
CA ARG A 517 2.55 7.11 7.00
C ARG A 517 4.00 7.31 6.58
N THR A 518 4.43 6.56 5.55
CA THR A 518 5.76 6.63 4.95
C THR A 518 6.18 8.04 4.63
N HIS A 519 5.28 8.80 4.00
CA HIS A 519 5.54 10.16 3.53
C HIS A 519 5.72 11.18 4.67
N GLY A 520 5.44 10.81 5.92
CA GLY A 520 5.77 11.59 7.10
C GLY A 520 7.27 11.69 7.38
N PHE A 521 8.06 10.78 6.83
CA PHE A 521 9.51 10.76 6.98
C PHE A 521 10.21 11.05 5.65
N PHE A 522 11.31 11.76 5.71
CA PHE A 522 12.23 11.88 4.60
C PHE A 522 13.69 11.93 5.07
N TYR A 523 14.55 11.24 4.34
CA TYR A 523 16.00 11.28 4.49
C TYR A 523 16.64 11.83 3.23
N GLN A 524 17.39 12.92 3.35
CA GLN A 524 18.20 13.50 2.28
C GLN A 524 19.66 13.10 2.49
N PRO A 525 20.22 12.22 1.66
CA PRO A 525 21.63 11.85 1.74
C PRO A 525 22.53 13.07 1.44
N GLN A 526 23.64 13.18 2.17
CA GLN A 526 24.69 14.17 1.95
C GLN A 526 26.04 13.45 1.96
N GLY A 527 26.65 13.26 0.80
CA GLY A 527 27.83 12.43 0.66
C GLY A 527 27.54 10.94 0.87
N GLU A 528 28.57 10.14 1.11
CA GLU A 528 28.45 8.68 1.20
C GLU A 528 27.88 8.17 2.55
N THR A 529 28.14 8.90 3.64
CA THR A 529 27.90 8.39 5.00
C THR A 529 27.13 9.35 5.88
N GLY A 530 26.53 10.39 5.30
CA GLY A 530 25.81 11.41 6.03
C GLY A 530 24.49 11.80 5.37
N GLY A 531 23.74 12.66 6.07
CA GLY A 531 22.50 13.21 5.55
C GLY A 531 21.67 13.92 6.61
N LEU A 532 20.56 14.44 6.16
CA LEU A 532 19.55 15.08 7.00
C LEU A 532 18.28 14.23 7.00
N LEU A 533 17.62 14.16 8.12
CA LEU A 533 16.32 13.52 8.22
C LEU A 533 15.30 14.45 8.88
N GLY A 534 14.05 14.27 8.51
CA GLY A 534 12.93 15.02 9.06
C GLY A 534 11.77 14.08 9.41
N LEU A 535 11.11 14.36 10.54
CA LEU A 535 9.93 13.63 10.99
C LEU A 535 8.97 14.60 11.71
N PRO A 536 7.67 14.61 11.36
CA PRO A 536 6.67 15.32 12.11
C PRO A 536 6.46 14.69 13.49
N ILE A 537 6.44 15.51 14.51
CA ILE A 537 6.25 15.11 15.90
C ILE A 537 5.18 15.95 16.57
N LEU A 538 4.57 15.38 17.60
CA LEU A 538 3.75 16.07 18.57
C LEU A 538 4.48 16.00 19.91
N GLY A 539 4.78 17.15 20.48
CA GLY A 539 5.44 17.30 21.77
C GLY A 539 4.64 18.20 22.70
N GLY A 540 5.26 18.60 23.79
CA GLY A 540 4.62 19.42 24.81
C GLY A 540 3.90 18.59 25.88
N ASN A 541 2.93 19.20 26.54
CA ASN A 541 2.06 18.50 27.50
C ASN A 541 0.60 18.52 27.02
N GLU A 542 -0.27 17.81 27.72
CA GLU A 542 -1.70 17.69 27.34
C GLU A 542 -2.42 19.04 27.26
N GLN A 543 -1.99 20.04 28.07
CA GLN A 543 -2.57 21.38 28.07
C GLN A 543 -2.04 22.26 26.93
N ARG A 544 -0.84 21.99 26.42
CA ARG A 544 -0.17 22.75 25.35
C ARG A 544 0.56 21.80 24.40
N PRO A 545 -0.15 21.07 23.56
CA PRO A 545 0.47 20.24 22.55
C PRO A 545 1.18 21.14 21.51
N THR A 546 2.36 20.73 21.09
CA THR A 546 3.17 21.46 20.12
C THR A 546 3.43 20.56 18.92
N ALA A 547 2.88 20.93 17.77
CA ALA A 547 3.17 20.27 16.50
C ALA A 547 4.44 20.86 15.88
N ALA A 548 5.34 20.00 15.44
CA ALA A 548 6.60 20.42 14.83
C ALA A 548 7.12 19.37 13.84
N VAL A 549 8.05 19.76 13.00
CA VAL A 549 8.91 18.84 12.27
C VAL A 549 10.29 18.85 12.93
N LYS A 550 10.71 17.69 13.42
CA LYS A 550 12.04 17.45 13.99
C LYS A 550 13.01 17.16 12.85
N TYR A 551 14.17 17.82 12.91
CA TYR A 551 15.28 17.59 12.00
C TYR A 551 16.49 17.08 12.77
N LEU A 552 17.11 16.03 12.27
CA LEU A 552 18.35 15.46 12.79
C LEU A 552 19.39 15.37 11.67
N ARG A 553 20.65 15.47 12.05
CA ARG A 553 21.79 15.15 11.20
C ARG A 553 22.23 13.73 11.45
N ASN A 554 22.44 13.01 10.39
CA ASN A 554 23.20 11.76 10.39
C ASN A 554 24.63 12.03 9.91
N LYS A 555 25.62 11.67 10.70
CA LYS A 555 27.03 11.69 10.31
C LYS A 555 27.66 10.35 10.71
N LYS A 556 27.87 9.46 9.73
CA LYS A 556 28.37 8.10 9.96
C LYS A 556 27.56 7.32 11.00
N LEU A 557 26.23 7.41 10.90
CA LEU A 557 25.24 6.82 11.82
C LEU A 557 25.21 7.44 13.24
N GLN A 558 25.98 8.49 13.52
CA GLN A 558 25.80 9.29 14.71
C GLN A 558 24.71 10.32 14.44
N LEU A 559 23.65 10.28 15.25
CA LEU A 559 22.53 11.19 15.15
C LEU A 559 22.73 12.38 16.09
N SER A 560 22.62 13.59 15.55
CA SER A 560 22.68 14.84 16.33
C SER A 560 21.46 15.73 16.06
N ASP A 561 21.11 16.51 17.06
CA ASP A 561 20.01 17.47 16.98
C ASP A 561 20.36 18.63 16.04
N LEU A 562 19.45 18.97 15.15
CA LEU A 562 19.50 20.20 14.37
C LEU A 562 18.47 21.22 14.84
N GLY A 563 17.36 20.77 15.43
CA GLY A 563 16.29 21.63 15.90
C GLY A 563 14.90 21.22 15.39
N LEU A 564 13.98 22.15 15.57
CA LEU A 564 12.56 22.00 15.26
C LEU A 564 12.10 23.18 14.39
N LEU A 565 11.25 22.91 13.41
CA LEU A 565 10.36 23.94 12.85
C LEU A 565 8.98 23.72 13.47
N VAL A 566 8.55 24.69 14.28
CA VAL A 566 7.36 24.58 15.14
C VAL A 566 6.20 25.30 14.49
N ALA A 567 5.02 24.63 14.43
CA ALA A 567 3.80 25.25 13.96
C ALA A 567 3.40 26.45 14.83
N ALA A 568 2.87 27.50 14.21
CA ALA A 568 2.24 28.57 14.95
C ALA A 568 0.99 28.03 15.69
N PRO A 569 0.64 28.58 16.87
CA PRO A 569 -0.60 28.21 17.55
C PRO A 569 -1.79 28.38 16.60
N ASP A 570 -2.53 27.30 16.42
CA ASP A 570 -3.67 27.27 15.50
C ASP A 570 -4.73 28.28 15.95
N LYS A 571 -5.05 29.21 15.07
CA LYS A 571 -6.32 29.92 15.14
C LYS A 571 -7.26 29.20 14.18
N PRO A 572 -8.41 28.71 14.64
CA PRO A 572 -9.39 28.12 13.76
C PRO A 572 -9.69 29.08 12.61
N GLN A 573 -9.29 28.72 11.41
CA GLN A 573 -9.61 29.49 10.21
C GLN A 573 -10.75 28.76 9.50
N ASP A 574 -11.85 29.46 9.33
CA ASP A 574 -12.89 28.98 8.40
C ASP A 574 -12.34 29.14 6.97
N ASP A 575 -11.92 28.01 6.41
CA ASP A 575 -11.40 27.95 5.05
C ASP A 575 -12.50 27.62 4.03
N ALA A 576 -13.78 27.65 4.45
CA ALA A 576 -14.94 27.27 3.64
C ALA A 576 -14.72 25.94 2.90
N CYS A 577 -14.22 24.94 3.60
CA CYS A 577 -13.95 23.63 3.04
C CYS A 577 -15.22 22.96 2.51
N GLN A 578 -15.16 22.39 1.31
CA GLN A 578 -16.28 21.71 0.65
C GLN A 578 -16.02 20.22 0.38
N ALA A 579 -14.76 19.79 0.38
CA ALA A 579 -14.36 18.40 0.16
C ALA A 579 -13.09 18.08 0.94
N SER A 580 -12.88 16.84 1.34
CA SER A 580 -11.69 16.38 2.07
C SER A 580 -11.39 17.23 3.30
N CYS A 581 -12.43 17.58 4.07
CA CYS A 581 -12.27 18.49 5.20
C CYS A 581 -11.58 17.85 6.41
N VAL A 582 -11.27 16.55 6.33
CA VAL A 582 -10.44 15.80 7.25
C VAL A 582 -9.14 15.44 6.53
N ASP A 583 -8.01 15.69 7.15
CA ASP A 583 -6.69 15.39 6.57
C ASP A 583 -6.36 13.88 6.72
N TRP A 584 -7.10 12.99 6.03
CA TRP A 584 -6.93 11.53 6.14
C TRP A 584 -5.53 11.04 5.77
N TYR A 585 -4.85 11.73 4.84
CA TYR A 585 -3.48 11.42 4.41
C TYR A 585 -2.43 12.23 5.16
N GLY A 586 -2.80 12.78 6.34
CA GLY A 586 -1.96 13.66 7.13
C GLY A 586 -1.84 15.07 6.53
N ASN A 587 -1.20 15.97 7.26
CA ASN A 587 -1.05 17.36 6.88
C ASN A 587 0.35 17.93 7.20
N ALA A 588 1.27 17.10 7.64
CA ALA A 588 2.63 17.49 8.00
C ALA A 588 3.67 16.70 7.20
N ARG A 589 4.64 17.41 6.61
CA ARG A 589 5.74 16.79 5.82
C ARG A 589 7.04 17.55 6.03
N PRO A 590 8.16 16.84 6.26
CA PRO A 590 9.50 17.37 6.04
C PRO A 590 9.78 17.43 4.54
N ILE A 591 10.31 18.51 4.05
CA ILE A 591 10.64 18.70 2.64
C ILE A 591 12.06 19.24 2.55
N PHE A 592 12.84 18.70 1.60
CA PHE A 592 14.21 19.09 1.37
C PHE A 592 14.37 19.59 -0.07
N VAL A 593 14.89 20.79 -0.26
CA VAL A 593 15.11 21.38 -1.58
C VAL A 593 16.48 22.07 -1.59
N GLY A 594 17.47 21.46 -2.23
CA GLY A 594 18.84 21.96 -2.23
C GLY A 594 19.40 22.04 -0.80
N ASP A 595 19.81 23.25 -0.38
CA ASP A 595 20.34 23.55 0.95
C ASP A 595 19.26 24.01 1.96
N ARG A 596 17.99 23.92 1.57
CA ARG A 596 16.85 24.35 2.38
C ARG A 596 16.04 23.17 2.87
N VAL A 597 15.48 23.33 4.06
CA VAL A 597 14.49 22.43 4.63
C VAL A 597 13.17 23.16 4.81
N TYR A 598 12.07 22.47 4.64
CA TYR A 598 10.75 23.04 4.85
C TYR A 598 9.92 22.10 5.71
N ALA A 599 9.14 22.71 6.61
CA ALA A 599 8.07 22.02 7.33
C ALA A 599 6.72 22.45 6.76
N LEU A 600 6.04 21.53 6.07
CA LEU A 600 4.63 21.69 5.73
C LEU A 600 3.81 21.26 6.94
N MET A 601 2.98 22.14 7.47
CA MET A 601 2.09 21.87 8.61
C MET A 601 0.75 22.54 8.37
N GLY A 602 -0.19 21.75 7.84
CA GLY A 602 -1.51 22.27 7.52
C GLY A 602 -1.46 23.33 6.41
N TYR A 603 -1.87 24.55 6.69
CA TYR A 603 -1.77 25.71 5.79
C TYR A 603 -0.50 26.54 6.01
N GLU A 604 0.38 26.07 6.86
CA GLU A 604 1.63 26.73 7.12
C GLU A 604 2.79 26.03 6.41
N LEU A 605 3.65 26.80 5.79
CA LEU A 605 4.91 26.34 5.22
C LEU A 605 6.04 27.18 5.83
N ILE A 606 6.95 26.52 6.54
CA ILE A 606 8.07 27.13 7.22
C ILE A 606 9.34 26.72 6.50
N GLU A 607 10.15 27.70 6.11
CA GLU A 607 11.47 27.51 5.51
C GLU A 607 12.55 27.65 6.57
N GLY A 608 13.46 26.69 6.58
CA GLY A 608 14.66 26.72 7.38
C GLY A 608 15.91 26.41 6.58
N ARG A 609 17.04 26.73 7.17
CA ARG A 609 18.37 26.36 6.67
C ARG A 609 19.23 25.84 7.79
N VAL A 610 20.02 24.83 7.49
CA VAL A 610 21.00 24.31 8.43
C VAL A 610 22.31 25.09 8.25
N TYR A 611 22.72 25.77 9.32
CA TYR A 611 24.02 26.41 9.45
C TYR A 611 24.84 25.63 10.47
N ASP A 612 25.99 25.12 10.05
CA ASP A 612 26.83 24.25 10.87
C ASP A 612 26.04 23.11 11.52
N GLU A 613 25.70 23.21 12.78
CA GLU A 613 24.96 22.18 13.53
C GLU A 613 23.61 22.65 14.06
N ALA A 614 23.09 23.76 13.54
CA ALA A 614 21.81 24.32 13.99
C ALA A 614 20.89 24.63 12.81
N LEU A 615 19.60 24.35 12.98
CA LEU A 615 18.55 24.76 12.07
C LEU A 615 18.05 26.15 12.44
N VAL A 616 18.07 27.07 11.49
CA VAL A 616 17.56 28.43 11.62
C VAL A 616 16.34 28.59 10.74
N GLU A 617 15.20 28.98 11.31
CA GLU A 617 14.02 29.41 10.56
C GLU A 617 14.35 30.71 9.80
N LEU A 618 14.03 30.71 8.50
CA LEU A 618 14.29 31.86 7.64
C LEU A 618 13.01 32.63 7.31
N ARG A 619 11.96 31.90 6.95
CA ARG A 619 10.69 32.47 6.48
C ARG A 619 9.55 31.55 6.83
N ARG A 620 8.36 32.16 6.94
CA ARG A 620 7.12 31.44 7.22
C ARG A 620 5.99 32.08 6.45
N ILE A 621 5.14 31.26 5.84
CA ILE A 621 3.91 31.72 5.18
C ILE A 621 2.73 30.89 5.64
N ASN A 622 1.57 31.54 5.66
CA ASN A 622 0.29 30.86 5.73
C ASN A 622 -0.43 31.10 4.39
N TYR A 623 -0.76 30.00 3.70
CA TYR A 623 -1.39 30.02 2.38
C TYR A 623 -2.88 29.64 2.43
N ALA A 624 -3.50 29.66 3.61
CA ALA A 624 -4.93 29.43 3.76
C ALA A 624 -5.75 30.38 2.85
N PRO A 625 -6.84 29.92 2.28
CA PRO A 625 -7.75 30.78 1.55
C PRO A 625 -8.23 31.92 2.44
N ARG A 626 -8.13 33.16 1.95
CA ARG A 626 -8.74 34.29 2.66
C ARG A 626 -10.24 34.26 2.38
N THR A 627 -11.04 34.06 3.39
CA THR A 627 -12.48 34.33 3.31
C THR A 627 -12.62 35.81 2.96
N GLN A 628 -13.12 36.13 1.77
CA GLN A 628 -13.58 37.50 1.52
C GLN A 628 -14.66 37.78 2.54
N ALA A 629 -14.41 38.76 3.40
CA ALA A 629 -15.46 39.30 4.26
C ALA A 629 -16.64 39.70 3.34
N ARG A 630 -17.78 39.05 3.54
CA ARG A 630 -19.04 39.38 2.84
C ARG A 630 -19.54 40.74 3.32
#